data_5d24a0716977bf87b4f219ac8a9e995c
#
_entry.id   5d24a0716977bf87b4f219ac8a9e995c
#
_cell.length_a   1.000
_cell.length_b   1.000
_cell.length_c   1.000
_cell.angle_alpha   90.00
_cell.angle_beta   90.00
_cell.angle_gamma   90.00
#
_symmetry.space_group_name_H-M   'P 1'
#
loop_
_entity.id
_entity.type
_entity.pdbx_description
1 polymer ?
#
loop_
_entity_poly.entity_id
_entity_poly.type
_entity_poly.pdbx_seq_one_letter_code
_entity_poly.pdbx_strand_id
1 'polypeptide(L)'
;MNYIVMDMEWNQPWPGSPSSKKVLPVQIRGEIIQIGAVRVTEDQQVADEFQIMIKPKYYRHLNRRVSKLTGIKESRLREEGVPFPEAIGAFKEWCGEDIIFLTWGFDDIGILRENLQLFELDTAFTERWYNAQMIFNAQTDGSTSQKALKTAMEMFEIEATRPAHDALGDAYHTALICAKLDLKKGAAEYDEALKSHENGFHGAELPGCIARKVFYDYADKRAALSAMAGEENICPICNGRMLGSRWFAQPGHRYMDLATCPEDGKFLIRVRLSQQPDGLVRVSRLTYEATSEAAEAYARRAEKADPEDNASRPRRRRRRRSSAAKTEAPTEE
;
A
#
# COMPACT_ATOMS: atom_id res chain seq x y z
N MET A 1 4.21 23.71 19.78
CA MET A 1 3.67 22.81 18.73
C MET A 1 4.07 21.38 19.09
N ASN A 2 3.13 20.43 19.07
CA ASN A 2 3.40 19.01 19.36
C ASN A 2 3.10 18.15 18.14
N TYR A 3 3.76 16.99 18.06
CA TYR A 3 3.48 15.97 17.07
C TYR A 3 2.68 14.83 17.70
N ILE A 4 1.61 14.40 17.04
CA ILE A 4 0.80 13.26 17.45
C ILE A 4 1.12 12.12 16.47
N VAL A 5 1.93 11.20 16.92
CA VAL A 5 2.26 9.98 16.17
C VAL A 5 1.16 8.97 16.43
N MET A 6 0.45 8.55 15.39
CA MET A 6 -0.70 7.67 15.54
C MET A 6 -0.64 6.48 14.58
N ASP A 7 -1.26 5.40 15.03
CA ASP A 7 -1.51 4.18 14.27
C ASP A 7 -2.92 3.67 14.58
N MET A 8 -3.50 2.90 13.69
CA MET A 8 -4.87 2.43 13.81
C MET A 8 -5.00 0.99 13.37
N GLU A 9 -5.88 0.26 14.06
CA GLU A 9 -6.34 -1.03 13.60
C GLU A 9 -7.78 -0.93 13.11
N TRP A 10 -8.10 -1.61 11.99
CA TRP A 10 -9.44 -1.56 11.41
C TRP A 10 -9.94 -2.90 10.97
N ASN A 11 -11.25 -3.09 11.09
CA ASN A 11 -11.95 -4.28 10.66
C ASN A 11 -12.44 -4.13 9.22
N GLN A 12 -12.20 -5.15 8.41
CA GLN A 12 -12.66 -5.23 7.02
C GLN A 12 -13.60 -6.42 6.85
N PRO A 13 -14.71 -6.26 6.10
CA PRO A 13 -15.51 -7.42 5.73
C PRO A 13 -14.73 -8.31 4.78
N TRP A 14 -14.83 -9.62 4.92
CA TRP A 14 -14.23 -10.48 3.90
C TRP A 14 -15.08 -10.60 2.65
N PRO A 15 -14.45 -10.80 1.49
CA PRO A 15 -15.16 -10.99 0.23
C PRO A 15 -16.19 -12.11 0.34
N GLY A 16 -17.44 -11.84 -0.08
CA GLY A 16 -18.52 -12.80 -0.04
C GLY A 16 -19.31 -12.88 1.28
N SER A 17 -18.88 -12.16 2.35
CA SER A 17 -19.67 -12.05 3.58
C SER A 17 -20.91 -11.17 3.37
N PRO A 18 -21.96 -11.32 4.20
CA PRO A 18 -23.09 -10.39 4.17
C PRO A 18 -22.67 -8.94 4.40
N SER A 19 -21.65 -8.71 5.21
CA SER A 19 -21.11 -7.38 5.49
C SER A 19 -20.43 -6.75 4.27
N SER A 20 -19.82 -7.54 3.37
CA SER A 20 -19.19 -7.02 2.15
C SER A 20 -20.20 -6.54 1.11
N LYS A 21 -21.49 -6.89 1.26
CA LYS A 21 -22.59 -6.47 0.41
C LYS A 21 -23.35 -5.26 0.96
N LYS A 22 -22.97 -4.78 2.14
CA LYS A 22 -23.60 -3.59 2.72
C LYS A 22 -23.27 -2.36 1.86
N VAL A 23 -24.32 -1.64 1.49
CA VAL A 23 -24.17 -0.31 0.93
C VAL A 23 -24.06 0.67 2.11
N LEU A 24 -22.93 1.36 2.21
CA LEU A 24 -22.69 2.39 3.21
C LEU A 24 -22.89 3.78 2.60
N PRO A 25 -23.26 4.79 3.38
CA PRO A 25 -23.36 6.17 2.90
C PRO A 25 -22.05 6.70 2.31
N VAL A 26 -20.93 6.23 2.85
CA VAL A 26 -19.57 6.51 2.38
C VAL A 26 -18.86 5.18 2.21
N GLN A 27 -18.17 5.01 1.09
CA GLN A 27 -17.34 3.82 0.88
C GLN A 27 -16.08 3.94 1.76
N ILE A 28 -15.84 2.92 2.57
CA ILE A 28 -14.67 2.84 3.46
C ILE A 28 -13.87 1.58 3.18
N ARG A 29 -12.56 1.65 3.34
CA ARG A 29 -11.64 0.50 3.29
C ARG A 29 -11.79 -0.41 4.50
N GLY A 30 -12.11 0.16 5.66
CA GLY A 30 -12.34 -0.55 6.90
C GLY A 30 -12.93 0.35 7.98
N GLU A 31 -13.57 -0.26 8.99
CA GLU A 31 -14.10 0.44 10.16
C GLU A 31 -13.08 0.35 11.30
N ILE A 32 -12.66 1.48 11.84
CA ILE A 32 -11.63 1.56 12.89
C ILE A 32 -12.13 0.87 14.16
N ILE A 33 -11.27 0.04 14.75
CA ILE A 33 -11.53 -0.71 15.98
C ILE A 33 -10.56 -0.38 17.12
N GLN A 34 -9.45 0.28 16.83
CA GLN A 34 -8.49 0.75 17.81
C GLN A 34 -7.76 1.98 17.27
N ILE A 35 -7.54 2.97 18.13
CA ILE A 35 -6.63 4.09 17.90
C ILE A 35 -5.55 4.02 18.98
N GLY A 36 -4.30 4.08 18.54
CA GLY A 36 -3.13 4.26 19.40
C GLY A 36 -2.39 5.52 18.99
N ALA A 37 -1.98 6.34 19.94
CA ALA A 37 -1.24 7.54 19.63
C ALA A 37 -0.23 7.88 20.73
N VAL A 38 0.83 8.56 20.33
CA VAL A 38 1.91 8.99 21.21
C VAL A 38 2.25 10.44 20.91
N ARG A 39 2.36 11.25 21.93
CA ARG A 39 2.79 12.65 21.81
C ARG A 39 4.29 12.74 21.77
N VAL A 40 4.82 13.39 20.76
CA VAL A 40 6.21 13.81 20.68
C VAL A 40 6.25 15.32 20.78
N THR A 41 6.98 15.84 21.75
CA THR A 41 7.09 17.28 22.00
C THR A 41 7.92 17.96 20.92
N GLU A 42 7.90 19.28 20.91
CA GLU A 42 8.74 20.09 20.02
C GLU A 42 10.25 19.84 20.23
N ASP A 43 10.63 19.46 21.45
CA ASP A 43 12.01 19.05 21.80
C ASP A 43 12.28 17.56 21.49
N GLN A 44 11.41 16.95 20.71
CA GLN A 44 11.53 15.56 20.24
C GLN A 44 11.55 14.51 21.37
N GLN A 45 10.87 14.79 22.48
CA GLN A 45 10.70 13.83 23.58
C GLN A 45 9.37 13.11 23.49
N VAL A 46 9.39 11.80 23.67
CA VAL A 46 8.17 11.00 23.85
C VAL A 46 7.58 11.33 25.23
N ALA A 47 6.37 11.88 25.28
CA ALA A 47 5.80 12.48 26.48
C ALA A 47 4.57 11.76 27.01
N ASP A 48 3.60 11.44 26.17
CA ASP A 48 2.25 11.01 26.59
C ASP A 48 1.67 10.03 25.59
N GLU A 49 0.77 9.16 26.05
CA GLU A 49 0.20 8.07 25.26
C GLU A 49 -1.32 8.07 25.33
N PHE A 50 -1.96 7.67 24.26
CA PHE A 50 -3.40 7.50 24.15
C PHE A 50 -3.74 6.18 23.49
N GLN A 51 -4.71 5.47 24.04
CA GLN A 51 -5.27 4.27 23.42
C GLN A 51 -6.77 4.20 23.67
N ILE A 52 -7.52 3.84 22.65
CA ILE A 52 -8.95 3.62 22.78
C ILE A 52 -9.42 2.50 21.86
N MET A 53 -10.27 1.63 22.43
CA MET A 53 -10.95 0.58 21.67
C MET A 53 -12.27 1.11 21.14
N ILE A 54 -12.61 0.76 19.89
CA ILE A 54 -13.80 1.26 19.21
C ILE A 54 -14.69 0.10 18.82
N LYS A 55 -15.96 0.20 19.20
CA LYS A 55 -16.97 -0.79 18.85
C LYS A 55 -17.48 -0.54 17.44
N PRO A 56 -17.26 -1.47 16.47
CA PRO A 56 -17.71 -1.26 15.10
C PRO A 56 -19.23 -1.25 15.01
N LYS A 57 -19.80 -0.28 14.31
CA LYS A 57 -21.23 -0.12 14.06
C LYS A 57 -21.69 -0.90 12.85
N TYR A 58 -20.89 -0.87 11.80
CA TYR A 58 -21.24 -1.39 10.48
C TYR A 58 -20.70 -2.80 10.25
N TYR A 59 -19.44 -3.04 10.52
CA TYR A 59 -18.76 -4.34 10.37
C TYR A 59 -18.61 -5.05 11.72
N ARG A 60 -19.76 -5.40 12.32
CA ARG A 60 -19.83 -5.91 13.71
C ARG A 60 -19.09 -7.22 13.96
N HIS A 61 -18.99 -8.07 12.93
CA HIS A 61 -18.23 -9.32 13.03
C HIS A 61 -16.78 -9.09 12.65
N LEU A 62 -15.89 -9.40 13.58
CA LEU A 62 -14.46 -9.21 13.37
C LEU A 62 -13.92 -10.24 12.38
N ASN A 63 -13.21 -9.74 11.39
CA ASN A 63 -12.53 -10.59 10.41
C ASN A 63 -11.45 -11.42 11.13
N ARG A 64 -11.46 -12.74 10.90
CA ARG A 64 -10.51 -13.66 11.55
C ARG A 64 -9.03 -13.32 11.25
N ARG A 65 -8.75 -12.75 10.08
CA ARG A 65 -7.39 -12.32 9.75
C ARG A 65 -6.98 -11.10 10.57
N VAL A 66 -7.89 -10.13 10.73
CA VAL A 66 -7.68 -8.96 11.57
C VAL A 66 -7.48 -9.42 13.02
N SER A 67 -8.38 -10.25 13.56
CA SER A 67 -8.25 -10.78 14.91
C SER A 67 -6.95 -11.57 15.14
N LYS A 68 -6.49 -12.34 14.14
CA LYS A 68 -5.23 -13.07 14.25
C LYS A 68 -4.01 -12.16 14.20
N LEU A 69 -4.07 -11.09 13.40
CA LEU A 69 -2.99 -10.14 13.21
C LEU A 69 -2.81 -9.25 14.45
N THR A 70 -3.91 -8.63 14.89
CA THR A 70 -3.92 -7.64 15.96
C THR A 70 -4.05 -8.25 17.36
N GLY A 71 -4.45 -9.51 17.47
CA GLY A 71 -4.81 -10.14 18.76
C GLY A 71 -6.13 -9.65 19.34
N ILE A 72 -6.80 -8.67 18.73
CA ILE A 72 -8.08 -8.13 19.20
C ILE A 72 -9.18 -9.19 19.04
N LYS A 73 -9.99 -9.36 20.10
CA LYS A 73 -11.12 -10.28 20.12
C LYS A 73 -12.45 -9.52 20.07
N GLU A 74 -13.45 -10.10 19.45
CA GLU A 74 -14.79 -9.50 19.38
C GLU A 74 -15.43 -9.29 20.76
N SER A 75 -15.10 -10.14 21.75
CA SER A 75 -15.51 -9.94 23.14
C SER A 75 -14.94 -8.64 23.73
N ARG A 76 -13.65 -8.39 23.51
CA ARG A 76 -12.97 -7.18 23.98
C ARG A 76 -13.59 -5.90 23.36
N LEU A 77 -13.90 -5.93 22.06
CA LEU A 77 -14.57 -4.79 21.40
C LEU A 77 -15.98 -4.53 21.96
N ARG A 78 -16.67 -5.56 22.44
CA ARG A 78 -17.98 -5.39 23.07
C ARG A 78 -17.91 -4.83 24.50
N GLU A 79 -16.89 -5.22 25.23
CA GLU A 79 -16.71 -4.90 26.65
C GLU A 79 -16.02 -3.55 26.85
N GLU A 80 -14.97 -3.28 26.10
CA GLU A 80 -14.12 -2.09 26.26
C GLU A 80 -14.37 -1.03 25.17
N GLY A 81 -14.94 -1.41 24.02
CA GLY A 81 -15.09 -0.52 22.87
C GLY A 81 -16.21 0.50 23.08
N VAL A 82 -15.89 1.77 22.81
CA VAL A 82 -16.86 2.87 22.80
C VAL A 82 -17.32 3.17 21.34
N PRO A 83 -18.44 3.89 21.15
CA PRO A 83 -18.85 4.34 19.83
C PRO A 83 -17.78 5.24 19.17
N PHE A 84 -17.62 5.16 17.85
CA PHE A 84 -16.62 5.94 17.11
C PHE A 84 -16.68 7.47 17.36
N PRO A 85 -17.87 8.13 17.37
CA PRO A 85 -17.95 9.57 17.69
C PRO A 85 -17.43 9.93 19.09
N GLU A 86 -17.68 9.08 20.08
CA GLU A 86 -17.18 9.24 21.45
C GLU A 86 -15.65 9.07 21.49
N ALA A 87 -15.14 8.04 20.82
CA ALA A 87 -13.70 7.82 20.72
C ALA A 87 -12.97 9.01 20.07
N ILE A 88 -13.54 9.57 19.01
CA ILE A 88 -12.96 10.73 18.32
C ILE A 88 -13.05 11.99 19.21
N GLY A 89 -14.12 12.16 19.99
CA GLY A 89 -14.22 13.24 20.97
C GLY A 89 -13.09 13.19 21.98
N ALA A 90 -12.89 12.02 22.62
CA ALA A 90 -11.82 11.80 23.58
C ALA A 90 -10.42 11.94 22.94
N PHE A 91 -10.26 11.46 21.71
CA PHE A 91 -8.98 11.59 20.98
C PHE A 91 -8.65 13.05 20.69
N LYS A 92 -9.62 13.84 20.20
CA LYS A 92 -9.44 15.29 19.97
C LYS A 92 -9.09 16.04 21.23
N GLU A 93 -9.79 15.75 22.34
CA GLU A 93 -9.52 16.35 23.66
C GLU A 93 -8.09 16.06 24.13
N TRP A 94 -7.66 14.80 24.02
CA TRP A 94 -6.30 14.41 24.35
C TRP A 94 -5.25 15.07 23.41
N CYS A 95 -5.51 15.17 22.11
CA CYS A 95 -4.62 15.82 21.15
C CYS A 95 -4.37 17.30 21.53
N GLY A 96 -5.41 18.01 21.94
CA GLY A 96 -5.34 19.46 22.17
C GLY A 96 -5.24 20.25 20.87
N GLU A 97 -4.76 21.49 20.99
CA GLU A 97 -4.58 22.41 19.87
C GLU A 97 -3.11 22.47 19.41
N ASP A 98 -2.86 23.09 18.27
CA ASP A 98 -1.55 23.29 17.65
C ASP A 98 -0.71 22.01 17.53
N ILE A 99 -1.29 21.02 16.86
CA ILE A 99 -0.70 19.72 16.63
C ILE A 99 -0.44 19.45 15.14
N ILE A 100 0.48 18.52 14.89
CA ILE A 100 0.73 17.89 13.58
C ILE A 100 0.62 16.39 13.76
N PHE A 101 -0.19 15.73 12.93
CA PHE A 101 -0.26 14.28 12.91
C PHE A 101 0.88 13.65 12.11
N LEU A 102 1.40 12.54 12.61
CA LEU A 102 2.39 11.70 11.93
C LEU A 102 1.90 10.25 11.91
N THR A 103 2.01 9.59 10.76
CA THR A 103 1.73 8.15 10.62
C THR A 103 2.89 7.44 9.91
N TRP A 104 3.01 6.12 10.10
CA TRP A 104 3.99 5.31 9.37
C TRP A 104 3.38 4.80 8.06
N GLY A 105 3.21 5.68 7.08
CA GLY A 105 2.57 5.39 5.80
C GLY A 105 1.38 6.29 5.51
N PHE A 106 0.63 5.96 4.46
CA PHE A 106 -0.50 6.78 3.99
C PHE A 106 -1.87 6.22 4.41
N ASP A 107 -1.92 5.00 4.94
CA ASP A 107 -3.19 4.32 5.13
C ASP A 107 -4.00 4.86 6.30
N ASP A 108 -3.37 5.06 7.46
CA ASP A 108 -4.05 5.45 8.71
C ASP A 108 -4.85 6.75 8.57
N ILE A 109 -4.22 7.80 8.03
CA ILE A 109 -4.90 9.07 7.85
C ILE A 109 -6.07 8.97 6.87
N GLY A 110 -5.91 8.18 5.82
CA GLY A 110 -6.98 7.92 4.85
C GLY A 110 -8.16 7.19 5.48
N ILE A 111 -7.88 6.13 6.23
CA ILE A 111 -8.89 5.35 6.97
C ILE A 111 -9.59 6.24 8.01
N LEU A 112 -8.85 7.08 8.73
CA LEU A 112 -9.45 8.02 9.69
C LEU A 112 -10.44 8.96 9.01
N ARG A 113 -10.05 9.59 7.90
CA ARG A 113 -10.92 10.51 7.15
C ARG A 113 -12.16 9.82 6.58
N GLU A 114 -12.01 8.60 6.04
CA GLU A 114 -13.15 7.79 5.58
C GLU A 114 -14.14 7.51 6.72
N ASN A 115 -13.65 7.14 7.90
CA ASN A 115 -14.49 6.88 9.07
C ASN A 115 -15.14 8.17 9.59
N LEU A 116 -14.43 9.29 9.65
CA LEU A 116 -15.01 10.58 10.03
C LEU A 116 -16.17 10.96 9.10
N GLN A 117 -15.98 10.83 7.79
CA GLN A 117 -17.03 11.10 6.80
C GLN A 117 -18.23 10.14 6.97
N LEU A 118 -17.98 8.84 7.21
CA LEU A 118 -19.04 7.85 7.42
C LEU A 118 -19.93 8.17 8.64
N PHE A 119 -19.35 8.78 9.66
CA PHE A 119 -20.06 9.19 10.87
C PHE A 119 -20.45 10.68 10.88
N GLU A 120 -20.34 11.36 9.73
CA GLU A 120 -20.69 12.78 9.55
C GLU A 120 -19.96 13.71 10.53
N LEU A 121 -18.70 13.38 10.84
CA LEU A 121 -17.82 14.17 11.70
C LEU A 121 -16.87 15.04 10.85
N ASP A 122 -16.49 16.18 11.42
CA ASP A 122 -15.54 17.10 10.81
C ASP A 122 -14.15 16.48 10.64
N THR A 123 -13.57 16.65 9.46
CA THR A 123 -12.24 16.14 9.08
C THR A 123 -11.14 17.19 9.21
N ALA A 124 -11.47 18.47 9.42
CA ALA A 124 -10.53 19.59 9.37
C ALA A 124 -9.34 19.41 10.36
N PHE A 125 -9.58 18.81 11.53
CA PHE A 125 -8.51 18.58 12.50
C PHE A 125 -7.40 17.64 11.98
N THR A 126 -7.62 16.89 10.88
CA THR A 126 -6.65 15.98 10.27
C THR A 126 -5.86 16.61 9.13
N GLU A 127 -6.02 17.90 8.84
CA GLU A 127 -5.40 18.55 7.69
C GLU A 127 -3.88 18.67 7.84
N ARG A 128 -3.41 18.99 9.04
CA ARG A 128 -1.97 19.09 9.35
C ARG A 128 -1.40 17.70 9.64
N TRP A 129 -0.99 17.01 8.60
CA TRP A 129 -0.50 15.65 8.67
C TRP A 129 0.69 15.43 7.75
N TYR A 130 1.65 14.62 8.20
CA TYR A 130 2.76 14.12 7.38
C TYR A 130 2.94 12.61 7.55
N ASN A 131 3.43 11.98 6.50
CA ASN A 131 3.91 10.60 6.55
C ASN A 131 5.34 10.56 7.10
N ALA A 132 5.50 10.06 8.31
CA ALA A 132 6.79 9.97 9.00
C ALA A 132 7.82 9.13 8.23
N GLN A 133 7.36 8.11 7.48
CA GLN A 133 8.24 7.29 6.65
C GLN A 133 8.90 8.11 5.52
N MET A 134 8.22 9.13 5.00
CA MET A 134 8.79 10.02 3.99
C MET A 134 9.92 10.87 4.59
N ILE A 135 9.69 11.44 5.77
CA ILE A 135 10.68 12.21 6.52
C ILE A 135 11.87 11.32 6.86
N PHE A 136 11.61 10.11 7.37
CA PHE A 136 12.64 9.12 7.66
C PHE A 136 13.50 8.80 6.44
N ASN A 137 12.88 8.48 5.32
CA ASN A 137 13.60 8.14 4.09
C ASN A 137 14.48 9.32 3.62
N ALA A 138 13.94 10.54 3.62
CA ALA A 138 14.67 11.72 3.19
C ALA A 138 15.89 12.01 4.08
N GLN A 139 15.81 11.71 5.37
CA GLN A 139 16.87 11.98 6.34
C GLN A 139 17.84 10.80 6.57
N THR A 140 17.58 9.64 5.95
CA THR A 140 18.45 8.46 6.06
C THR A 140 19.12 8.13 4.72
N ASP A 141 18.52 7.25 3.94
CA ASP A 141 19.14 6.74 2.70
C ASP A 141 18.59 7.37 1.41
N GLY A 142 17.69 8.35 1.52
CA GLY A 142 17.04 8.99 0.37
C GLY A 142 16.15 8.06 -0.46
N SER A 143 15.85 6.87 0.04
CA SER A 143 15.00 5.89 -0.65
C SER A 143 13.58 6.40 -0.81
N THR A 144 12.97 6.12 -1.95
CA THR A 144 11.55 6.39 -2.20
C THR A 144 10.67 5.16 -1.98
N SER A 145 11.27 4.01 -1.63
CA SER A 145 10.54 2.78 -1.35
C SER A 145 9.94 2.77 0.06
N GLN A 146 8.81 2.11 0.20
CA GLN A 146 8.24 1.87 1.53
C GLN A 146 9.15 0.96 2.34
N LYS A 147 9.37 1.32 3.61
CA LYS A 147 10.08 0.51 4.60
C LYS A 147 9.12 -0.01 5.65
N ALA A 148 9.24 -1.27 6.02
CA ALA A 148 8.55 -1.78 7.20
C ALA A 148 9.05 -1.05 8.45
N LEU A 149 8.14 -0.82 9.41
CA LEU A 149 8.47 -0.18 10.68
C LEU A 149 9.66 -0.88 11.37
N LYS A 150 9.66 -2.21 11.36
CA LYS A 150 10.75 -3.04 11.89
C LYS A 150 12.11 -2.69 11.26
N THR A 151 12.17 -2.52 9.93
CA THR A 151 13.42 -2.16 9.24
C THR A 151 13.94 -0.78 9.67
N ALA A 152 13.04 0.18 9.85
CA ALA A 152 13.43 1.51 10.34
C ALA A 152 13.89 1.49 11.80
N MET A 153 13.25 0.67 12.64
CA MET A 153 13.71 0.43 14.02
C MET A 153 15.11 -0.17 14.05
N GLU A 154 15.38 -1.19 13.21
CA GLU A 154 16.69 -1.82 13.08
C GLU A 154 17.76 -0.81 12.64
N MET A 155 17.45 0.09 11.70
CA MET A 155 18.38 1.14 11.25
C MET A 155 18.72 2.16 12.35
N PHE A 156 17.83 2.37 13.31
CA PHE A 156 18.05 3.29 14.43
C PHE A 156 18.37 2.58 15.75
N GLU A 157 18.61 1.27 15.71
CA GLU A 157 18.91 0.44 16.89
C GLU A 157 17.86 0.58 18.00
N ILE A 158 16.56 0.58 17.59
CA ILE A 158 15.40 0.64 18.48
C ILE A 158 14.92 -0.78 18.74
N GLU A 159 14.88 -1.20 20.00
CA GLU A 159 14.36 -2.50 20.41
C GLU A 159 12.82 -2.55 20.33
N ALA A 160 12.28 -3.68 19.89
CA ALA A 160 10.85 -3.93 19.89
C ALA A 160 10.38 -4.28 21.30
N THR A 161 9.93 -3.30 22.07
CA THR A 161 9.48 -3.45 23.45
C THR A 161 7.98 -3.70 23.58
N ARG A 162 7.21 -3.54 22.51
CA ARG A 162 5.75 -3.71 22.45
C ARG A 162 5.36 -4.65 21.33
N PRO A 163 4.17 -5.29 21.42
CA PRO A 163 3.66 -6.14 20.35
C PRO A 163 3.49 -5.35 19.04
N ALA A 164 3.86 -5.97 17.93
CA ALA A 164 3.50 -5.48 16.60
C ALA A 164 2.02 -5.70 16.32
N HIS A 165 1.41 -4.86 15.48
CA HIS A 165 -0.02 -4.87 15.17
C HIS A 165 -0.92 -4.63 16.39
N ASP A 166 -0.45 -3.84 17.33
CA ASP A 166 -1.22 -3.15 18.34
C ASP A 166 -1.04 -1.66 18.10
N ALA A 167 -2.13 -0.93 17.87
CA ALA A 167 -2.05 0.46 17.41
C ALA A 167 -1.18 1.34 18.34
N LEU A 168 -1.27 1.17 19.68
CA LEU A 168 -0.38 1.91 20.57
C LEU A 168 1.07 1.43 20.50
N GLY A 169 1.30 0.13 20.30
CA GLY A 169 2.64 -0.44 20.13
C GLY A 169 3.34 0.11 18.89
N ASP A 170 2.66 0.11 17.74
CA ASP A 170 3.20 0.60 16.48
C ASP A 170 3.35 2.13 16.47
N ALA A 171 2.40 2.89 17.04
CA ALA A 171 2.53 4.33 17.27
C ALA A 171 3.72 4.67 18.18
N TYR A 172 3.96 3.89 19.24
CA TYR A 172 5.09 4.08 20.15
C TYR A 172 6.45 3.89 19.46
N HIS A 173 6.61 2.79 18.72
CA HIS A 173 7.84 2.55 17.97
C HIS A 173 8.06 3.60 16.88
N THR A 174 7.00 4.04 16.22
CA THR A 174 7.05 5.15 15.26
C THR A 174 7.47 6.46 15.96
N ALA A 175 6.96 6.72 17.17
CA ALA A 175 7.34 7.90 17.95
C ALA A 175 8.82 7.89 18.36
N LEU A 176 9.37 6.73 18.71
CA LEU A 176 10.81 6.58 19.00
C LEU A 176 11.68 6.87 17.77
N ILE A 177 11.22 6.47 16.57
CA ILE A 177 11.88 6.84 15.32
C ILE A 177 11.78 8.35 15.10
N CYS A 178 10.57 8.92 15.22
CA CYS A 178 10.33 10.35 15.07
C CYS A 178 11.16 11.20 16.01
N ALA A 179 11.39 10.75 17.25
CA ALA A 179 12.25 11.43 18.22
C ALA A 179 13.73 11.49 17.80
N LYS A 180 14.16 10.67 16.86
CA LYS A 180 15.54 10.68 16.30
C LYS A 180 15.65 11.46 14.98
N LEU A 181 14.52 11.97 14.42
CA LEU A 181 14.47 12.73 13.18
C LEU A 181 14.39 14.23 13.47
N ASP A 182 14.87 15.05 12.55
CA ASP A 182 14.57 16.50 12.56
C ASP A 182 13.18 16.73 11.96
N LEU A 183 12.16 16.72 12.82
CA LEU A 183 10.76 16.84 12.38
C LEU A 183 10.45 18.23 11.82
N LYS A 184 11.11 19.31 12.32
CA LYS A 184 10.91 20.67 11.79
C LYS A 184 11.43 20.76 10.36
N LYS A 185 12.63 20.26 10.12
CA LYS A 185 13.21 20.19 8.78
C LYS A 185 12.36 19.28 7.88
N GLY A 186 11.99 18.10 8.38
CA GLY A 186 11.17 17.15 7.63
C GLY A 186 9.83 17.73 7.21
N ALA A 187 9.16 18.51 8.06
CA ALA A 187 7.93 19.21 7.72
C ALA A 187 8.14 20.32 6.67
N ALA A 188 9.23 21.07 6.78
CA ALA A 188 9.57 22.15 5.83
C ALA A 188 9.91 21.61 4.43
N GLU A 189 10.54 20.44 4.36
CA GLU A 189 10.97 19.79 3.11
C GLU A 189 9.98 18.71 2.62
N TYR A 190 8.81 18.57 3.26
CA TYR A 190 7.89 17.45 3.03
C TYR A 190 7.35 17.40 1.60
N ASP A 191 7.01 18.54 1.00
CA ASP A 191 6.50 18.59 -0.37
C ASP A 191 7.53 18.10 -1.39
N GLU A 192 8.80 18.34 -1.13
CA GLU A 192 9.90 17.85 -1.97
C GLU A 192 10.09 16.34 -1.80
N ALA A 193 10.05 15.84 -0.57
CA ALA A 193 10.08 14.42 -0.27
C ALA A 193 8.87 13.69 -0.88
N LEU A 194 7.67 14.30 -0.82
CA LEU A 194 6.45 13.76 -1.44
C LEU A 194 6.58 13.69 -2.96
N LYS A 195 7.06 14.74 -3.62
CA LYS A 195 7.33 14.73 -5.06
C LYS A 195 8.36 13.66 -5.44
N SER A 196 9.40 13.51 -4.65
CA SER A 196 10.39 12.44 -4.84
C SER A 196 9.77 11.07 -4.68
N HIS A 197 8.88 10.88 -3.70
CA HIS A 197 8.14 9.66 -3.51
C HIS A 197 7.20 9.38 -4.68
N GLU A 198 6.40 10.35 -5.14
CA GLU A 198 5.47 10.20 -6.27
C GLU A 198 6.21 9.89 -7.59
N ASN A 199 7.37 10.50 -7.79
CA ASN A 199 8.24 10.28 -8.95
C ASN A 199 9.16 9.07 -8.81
N GLY A 200 9.32 8.56 -7.59
CA GLY A 200 10.26 7.52 -7.26
C GLY A 200 9.69 6.11 -7.38
N PHE A 201 10.38 5.26 -6.72
CA PHE A 201 10.28 3.82 -6.76
C PHE A 201 9.45 3.29 -5.60
N HIS A 202 8.35 2.62 -5.86
CA HIS A 202 7.50 2.06 -4.80
C HIS A 202 7.56 0.54 -4.79
N GLY A 203 8.08 -0.03 -3.71
CA GLY A 203 8.05 -1.48 -3.46
C GLY A 203 9.14 -2.27 -4.18
N ALA A 204 8.91 -3.55 -4.46
CA ALA A 204 9.88 -4.53 -4.99
C ALA A 204 10.42 -4.22 -6.41
N GLU A 205 10.60 -2.98 -6.76
CA GLU A 205 11.22 -2.53 -7.99
C GLU A 205 12.72 -2.33 -7.76
N LEU A 206 13.53 -2.45 -8.81
CA LEU A 206 14.98 -2.34 -8.71
C LEU A 206 15.40 -0.88 -8.47
N PRO A 207 16.39 -0.57 -7.62
CA PRO A 207 16.97 0.75 -7.54
C PRO A 207 17.62 1.16 -8.87
N GLY A 208 17.78 2.46 -9.12
CA GLY A 208 18.44 2.97 -10.34
C GLY A 208 17.51 3.20 -11.52
N CYS A 209 16.24 3.53 -11.29
CA CYS A 209 15.34 3.99 -12.35
C CYS A 209 15.85 5.33 -12.93
N ILE A 210 16.12 5.37 -14.24
CA ILE A 210 16.63 6.56 -14.93
C ILE A 210 15.55 7.32 -15.69
N ALA A 211 14.41 6.67 -16.01
CA ALA A 211 13.26 7.33 -16.60
C ALA A 211 11.96 6.67 -16.15
N ARG A 212 10.94 7.50 -15.87
CA ARG A 212 9.60 7.05 -15.51
C ARG A 212 8.55 7.75 -16.34
N LYS A 213 7.57 6.99 -16.83
CA LYS A 213 6.39 7.51 -17.51
C LYS A 213 5.16 6.86 -16.90
N VAL A 214 4.16 7.66 -16.58
CA VAL A 214 2.90 7.18 -16.00
C VAL A 214 1.77 7.52 -16.97
N PHE A 215 0.91 6.55 -17.21
CA PHE A 215 -0.25 6.66 -18.06
C PHE A 215 -1.50 6.33 -17.23
N TYR A 216 -2.57 7.05 -17.47
CA TYR A 216 -3.81 6.97 -16.68
C TYR A 216 -4.99 6.59 -17.58
N ASP A 217 -6.11 6.33 -16.94
CA ASP A 217 -7.46 6.27 -17.53
C ASP A 217 -7.70 5.13 -18.54
N TYR A 218 -7.00 4.02 -18.40
CA TYR A 218 -7.34 2.84 -19.19
C TYR A 218 -8.55 2.13 -18.60
N ALA A 219 -9.53 1.79 -19.46
CA ALA A 219 -10.77 1.14 -19.04
C ALA A 219 -10.53 -0.22 -18.36
N ASP A 220 -9.52 -0.96 -18.80
CA ASP A 220 -9.16 -2.24 -18.26
C ASP A 220 -7.68 -2.60 -18.53
N LYS A 221 -7.26 -3.73 -17.96
CA LYS A 221 -5.91 -4.26 -18.13
C LYS A 221 -5.55 -4.56 -19.60
N ARG A 222 -6.51 -4.98 -20.42
CA ARG A 222 -6.28 -5.32 -21.82
C ARG A 222 -5.99 -4.06 -22.64
N ALA A 223 -6.79 -3.02 -22.43
CA ALA A 223 -6.59 -1.72 -23.06
C ALA A 223 -5.21 -1.13 -22.69
N ALA A 224 -4.84 -1.21 -21.40
CA ALA A 224 -3.53 -0.75 -20.92
C ALA A 224 -2.36 -1.50 -21.58
N LEU A 225 -2.43 -2.83 -21.67
CA LEU A 225 -1.38 -3.65 -22.29
C LEU A 225 -1.29 -3.41 -23.79
N SER A 226 -2.42 -3.24 -24.48
CA SER A 226 -2.44 -2.93 -25.92
C SER A 226 -1.79 -1.58 -26.20
N ALA A 227 -2.07 -0.57 -25.37
CA ALA A 227 -1.44 0.75 -25.48
C ALA A 227 0.08 0.67 -25.23
N MET A 228 0.51 -0.09 -24.22
CA MET A 228 1.95 -0.25 -23.93
C MET A 228 2.71 -1.00 -25.02
N ALA A 229 2.07 -1.93 -25.71
CA ALA A 229 2.68 -2.64 -26.84
C ALA A 229 2.89 -1.72 -28.07
N GLY A 230 2.05 -0.69 -28.21
CA GLY A 230 2.18 0.33 -29.26
C GLY A 230 3.08 1.51 -28.88
N GLU A 231 3.46 1.63 -27.62
CA GLU A 231 4.28 2.75 -27.14
C GLU A 231 5.74 2.59 -27.57
N GLU A 232 6.30 3.63 -28.18
CA GLU A 232 7.69 3.61 -28.60
C GLU A 232 8.65 3.60 -27.39
N ASN A 233 9.71 2.81 -27.52
CA ASN A 233 10.82 2.79 -26.57
C ASN A 233 11.79 3.93 -26.94
N ILE A 234 11.78 5.00 -26.15
CA ILE A 234 12.69 6.13 -26.32
C ILE A 234 13.83 6.04 -25.31
N CYS A 235 15.04 6.19 -25.78
CA CYS A 235 16.24 6.19 -24.94
C CYS A 235 16.23 7.41 -24.01
N PRO A 236 16.41 7.23 -22.70
CA PRO A 236 16.41 8.34 -21.76
C PRO A 236 17.69 9.20 -21.84
N ILE A 237 18.71 8.78 -22.56
CA ILE A 237 20.01 9.47 -22.69
C ILE A 237 20.03 10.28 -24.00
N CYS A 238 19.97 9.63 -25.15
CA CYS A 238 20.07 10.31 -26.45
C CYS A 238 18.73 10.69 -27.08
N ASN A 239 17.59 10.32 -26.47
CA ASN A 239 16.24 10.46 -27.03
C ASN A 239 16.01 9.72 -28.37
N GLY A 240 16.92 8.84 -28.75
CA GLY A 240 16.78 7.98 -29.92
C GLY A 240 15.82 6.82 -29.68
N ARG A 241 15.35 6.19 -30.75
CA ARG A 241 14.48 5.04 -30.69
C ARG A 241 15.24 3.78 -30.27
N MET A 242 14.77 3.07 -29.27
CA MET A 242 15.29 1.78 -28.84
C MET A 242 14.50 0.63 -29.47
N LEU A 243 15.18 -0.47 -29.76
CA LEU A 243 14.59 -1.71 -30.24
C LEU A 243 14.27 -2.61 -29.02
N GLY A 244 12.99 -2.84 -28.77
CA GLY A 244 12.52 -3.79 -27.76
C GLY A 244 12.75 -5.24 -28.20
N SER A 245 12.92 -6.14 -27.23
CA SER A 245 13.05 -7.58 -27.45
C SER A 245 11.69 -8.27 -27.35
N ARG A 246 11.33 -8.72 -26.16
CA ARG A 246 10.09 -9.43 -25.89
C ARG A 246 9.58 -9.11 -24.48
N TRP A 247 8.29 -8.84 -24.37
CA TRP A 247 7.64 -8.63 -23.09
C TRP A 247 7.38 -9.95 -22.35
N PHE A 248 7.78 -10.01 -21.08
CA PHE A 248 7.49 -11.11 -20.17
C PHE A 248 6.61 -10.68 -19.03
N ALA A 249 5.54 -11.44 -18.77
CA ALA A 249 4.72 -11.26 -17.59
C ALA A 249 5.47 -11.66 -16.31
N GLN A 250 5.23 -10.93 -15.23
CA GLN A 250 5.76 -11.18 -13.90
C GLN A 250 4.61 -11.23 -12.87
N PRO A 251 4.81 -11.82 -11.70
CA PRO A 251 3.82 -11.77 -10.63
C PRO A 251 3.42 -10.34 -10.26
N GLY A 252 2.16 -10.12 -9.87
CA GLY A 252 1.67 -8.82 -9.42
C GLY A 252 1.41 -7.81 -10.54
N HIS A 253 0.89 -8.28 -11.68
CA HIS A 253 0.54 -7.43 -12.84
C HIS A 253 1.69 -6.57 -13.36
N ARG A 254 2.88 -7.14 -13.38
CA ARG A 254 4.11 -6.52 -13.90
C ARG A 254 4.54 -7.19 -15.20
N TYR A 255 5.26 -6.42 -16.02
CA TYR A 255 5.82 -6.89 -17.28
C TYR A 255 7.21 -6.31 -17.44
N MET A 256 8.08 -7.01 -18.15
CA MET A 256 9.44 -6.54 -18.44
C MET A 256 9.81 -6.79 -19.89
N ASP A 257 10.62 -5.88 -20.44
CA ASP A 257 11.25 -5.98 -21.76
C ASP A 257 12.70 -5.53 -21.65
N LEU A 258 13.55 -6.03 -22.53
CA LEU A 258 14.93 -5.55 -22.70
C LEU A 258 15.02 -4.82 -24.03
N ALA A 259 15.22 -3.50 -23.98
CA ALA A 259 15.37 -2.67 -25.17
C ALA A 259 16.83 -2.30 -25.39
N THR A 260 17.23 -2.17 -26.65
CA THR A 260 18.59 -1.80 -27.05
C THR A 260 18.57 -0.46 -27.76
N CYS A 261 19.31 0.51 -27.25
CA CYS A 261 19.68 1.74 -27.93
C CYS A 261 20.95 1.48 -28.72
N PRO A 262 21.00 1.87 -30.01
CA PRO A 262 22.21 1.70 -30.81
C PRO A 262 23.44 2.48 -30.30
N GLU A 263 23.20 3.61 -29.60
CA GLU A 263 24.24 4.50 -29.07
C GLU A 263 24.57 4.23 -27.61
N ASP A 264 23.53 4.00 -26.75
CA ASP A 264 23.68 3.98 -25.30
C ASP A 264 23.56 2.58 -24.68
N GLY A 265 23.42 1.54 -25.49
CA GLY A 265 23.42 0.16 -25.02
C GLY A 265 22.04 -0.37 -24.60
N LYS A 266 22.00 -1.23 -23.58
CA LYS A 266 20.78 -1.96 -23.21
C LYS A 266 20.09 -1.33 -22.01
N PHE A 267 18.75 -1.32 -22.08
CA PHE A 267 17.86 -0.82 -21.03
C PHE A 267 16.81 -1.86 -20.66
N LEU A 268 16.61 -2.04 -19.36
CA LEU A 268 15.50 -2.85 -18.85
C LEU A 268 14.27 -1.97 -18.70
N ILE A 269 13.20 -2.30 -19.40
CA ILE A 269 11.92 -1.62 -19.30
C ILE A 269 10.98 -2.48 -18.43
N ARG A 270 10.38 -1.88 -17.42
CA ARG A 270 9.38 -2.52 -16.57
C ARG A 270 8.07 -1.76 -16.62
N VAL A 271 6.98 -2.49 -16.71
CA VAL A 271 5.61 -1.97 -16.67
C VAL A 271 4.87 -2.59 -15.52
N ARG A 272 4.21 -1.77 -14.72
CA ARG A 272 3.30 -2.19 -13.65
C ARG A 272 1.92 -1.61 -13.90
N LEU A 273 0.89 -2.46 -13.82
CA LEU A 273 -0.50 -2.04 -13.85
C LEU A 273 -1.08 -2.03 -12.44
N SER A 274 -1.74 -0.94 -12.09
CA SER A 274 -2.45 -0.81 -10.82
C SER A 274 -3.88 -0.32 -11.06
N GLN A 275 -4.84 -1.03 -10.48
CA GLN A 275 -6.23 -0.61 -10.51
C GLN A 275 -6.43 0.55 -9.54
N GLN A 276 -7.15 1.58 -9.98
CA GLN A 276 -7.46 2.75 -9.20
C GLN A 276 -8.84 2.58 -8.52
N PRO A 277 -9.16 3.38 -7.51
CA PRO A 277 -10.46 3.31 -6.81
C PRO A 277 -11.67 3.52 -7.73
N ASP A 278 -11.53 4.29 -8.80
CA ASP A 278 -12.55 4.53 -9.84
C ASP A 278 -12.73 3.35 -10.81
N GLY A 279 -11.96 2.26 -10.62
CA GLY A 279 -11.99 1.08 -11.47
C GLY A 279 -11.09 1.16 -12.70
N LEU A 280 -10.54 2.32 -13.02
CA LEU A 280 -9.61 2.51 -14.12
C LEU A 280 -8.22 1.92 -13.82
N VAL A 281 -7.43 1.73 -14.85
CA VAL A 281 -6.08 1.16 -14.73
C VAL A 281 -5.03 2.23 -15.02
N ARG A 282 -4.12 2.41 -14.06
CA ARG A 282 -2.90 3.20 -14.20
C ARG A 282 -1.73 2.31 -14.58
N VAL A 283 -0.89 2.78 -15.47
CA VAL A 283 0.35 2.11 -15.90
C VAL A 283 1.55 2.94 -15.48
N SER A 284 2.47 2.34 -14.75
CA SER A 284 3.80 2.91 -14.49
C SER A 284 4.82 2.17 -15.36
N ARG A 285 5.51 2.91 -16.22
CA ARG A 285 6.59 2.41 -17.06
C ARG A 285 7.90 2.99 -16.57
N LEU A 286 8.84 2.13 -16.27
CA LEU A 286 10.12 2.44 -15.65
C LEU A 286 11.24 1.92 -16.55
N THR A 287 12.25 2.75 -16.77
CA THR A 287 13.42 2.41 -17.60
C THR A 287 14.68 2.44 -16.72
N TYR A 288 15.49 1.41 -16.85
CA TYR A 288 16.74 1.21 -16.12
C TYR A 288 17.87 0.98 -17.12
N GLU A 289 19.06 1.40 -16.78
CA GLU A 289 20.25 0.88 -17.44
C GLU A 289 20.34 -0.64 -17.16
N ALA A 290 20.49 -1.43 -18.18
CA ALA A 290 20.56 -2.87 -18.00
C ALA A 290 21.98 -3.26 -17.55
N THR A 291 22.17 -3.48 -16.26
CA THR A 291 23.35 -4.14 -15.73
C THR A 291 23.48 -5.54 -16.33
N SER A 292 24.69 -6.11 -16.33
CA SER A 292 24.91 -7.49 -16.76
C SER A 292 24.00 -8.48 -16.04
N GLU A 293 23.79 -8.31 -14.72
CA GLU A 293 22.89 -9.12 -13.90
C GLU A 293 21.42 -8.99 -14.34
N ALA A 294 20.96 -7.78 -14.68
CA ALA A 294 19.61 -7.55 -15.17
C ALA A 294 19.39 -8.19 -16.54
N ALA A 295 20.37 -8.07 -17.45
CA ALA A 295 20.34 -8.70 -18.75
C ALA A 295 20.34 -10.23 -18.67
N GLU A 296 21.15 -10.83 -17.78
CA GLU A 296 21.16 -12.27 -17.53
C GLU A 296 19.85 -12.74 -16.86
N ALA A 297 19.30 -11.97 -15.92
CA ALA A 297 18.02 -12.30 -15.30
C ALA A 297 16.87 -12.27 -16.33
N TYR A 298 16.92 -11.35 -17.28
CA TYR A 298 16.00 -11.32 -18.41
C TYR A 298 16.20 -12.54 -19.31
N ALA A 299 17.43 -12.87 -19.68
CA ALA A 299 17.75 -14.03 -20.54
C ALA A 299 17.28 -15.35 -19.92
N ARG A 300 17.57 -15.58 -18.62
CA ARG A 300 17.10 -16.77 -17.88
C ARG A 300 15.56 -16.91 -17.88
N ARG A 301 14.82 -15.81 -17.91
CA ARG A 301 13.36 -15.83 -18.01
C ARG A 301 12.87 -16.04 -19.43
N ALA A 302 13.60 -15.50 -20.40
CA ALA A 302 13.33 -15.71 -21.81
C ALA A 302 13.44 -17.20 -22.19
N GLU A 303 14.43 -17.90 -21.64
CA GLU A 303 14.63 -19.35 -21.84
C GLU A 303 13.53 -20.19 -21.19
N LYS A 304 12.98 -19.75 -20.03
CA LYS A 304 11.94 -20.46 -19.29
C LYS A 304 10.51 -20.16 -19.75
N ALA A 305 10.34 -19.12 -20.56
CA ALA A 305 9.02 -18.75 -21.06
C ALA A 305 8.66 -19.60 -22.25
N ASP A 306 7.64 -20.47 -22.05
CA ASP A 306 7.08 -21.28 -23.13
C ASP A 306 6.70 -20.40 -24.34
N PRO A 307 7.01 -20.79 -25.60
CA PRO A 307 6.64 -20.04 -26.79
C PRO A 307 5.14 -19.75 -26.92
N GLU A 308 4.30 -20.47 -26.18
CA GLU A 308 2.84 -20.34 -26.19
C GLU A 308 2.23 -19.31 -25.21
N ASP A 309 3.02 -18.71 -24.32
CA ASP A 309 2.56 -17.70 -23.34
C ASP A 309 2.42 -16.30 -23.98
N ASN A 310 2.19 -16.25 -25.28
CA ASN A 310 1.88 -15.03 -26.00
C ASN A 310 0.51 -14.50 -25.61
N ALA A 311 0.42 -13.24 -25.28
CA ALA A 311 -0.68 -12.44 -24.77
C ALA A 311 -1.99 -12.42 -25.57
N SER A 312 -2.45 -13.53 -26.10
CA SER A 312 -3.70 -13.62 -26.91
C SER A 312 -4.33 -14.99 -26.94
N ARG A 313 -4.40 -15.74 -25.84
CA ARG A 313 -5.33 -16.89 -25.79
C ARG A 313 -6.44 -16.66 -24.79
N PRO A 314 -7.73 -16.68 -25.24
CA PRO A 314 -8.86 -16.72 -24.32
C PRO A 314 -8.77 -18.03 -23.52
N ARG A 315 -8.82 -17.92 -22.18
CA ARG A 315 -8.87 -19.06 -21.28
C ARG A 315 -9.97 -20.03 -21.74
N ARG A 316 -9.59 -21.19 -22.28
CA ARG A 316 -10.51 -22.30 -22.48
C ARG A 316 -11.11 -22.66 -21.12
N ARG A 317 -12.42 -22.40 -20.97
CA ARG A 317 -13.24 -22.84 -19.83
C ARG A 317 -13.04 -24.35 -19.68
N ARG A 318 -12.38 -24.76 -18.59
CA ARG A 318 -12.33 -26.16 -18.17
C ARG A 318 -13.77 -26.61 -17.91
N ARG A 319 -14.36 -27.33 -18.87
CA ARG A 319 -15.64 -28.02 -18.68
C ARG A 319 -15.45 -28.99 -17.52
N ARG A 320 -16.12 -28.73 -16.40
CA ARG A 320 -16.35 -29.73 -15.36
C ARG A 320 -17.10 -30.88 -16.01
N ARG A 321 -16.47 -32.05 -16.10
CA ARG A 321 -17.13 -33.30 -16.36
C ARG A 321 -18.07 -33.57 -15.18
N SER A 322 -19.38 -33.47 -15.39
CA SER A 322 -20.38 -34.00 -14.48
C SER A 322 -20.26 -35.54 -14.53
N SER A 323 -20.01 -36.14 -13.39
CA SER A 323 -20.13 -37.59 -13.22
C SER A 323 -21.61 -37.94 -13.40
N ALA A 324 -21.92 -38.65 -14.47
CA ALA A 324 -23.23 -39.25 -14.68
C ALA A 324 -23.45 -40.36 -13.64
N ALA A 325 -24.52 -40.27 -12.91
CA ALA A 325 -25.00 -41.32 -12.03
C ALA A 325 -25.34 -42.54 -12.88
N LYS A 326 -24.82 -43.72 -12.51
CA LYS A 326 -25.29 -45.01 -13.01
C LYS A 326 -26.65 -45.28 -12.38
N THR A 327 -27.64 -45.34 -13.22
CA THR A 327 -28.98 -45.93 -12.92
C THR A 327 -28.83 -47.48 -13.00
N GLU A 328 -28.99 -48.17 -11.89
CA GLU A 328 -29.24 -49.60 -11.86
C GLU A 328 -30.70 -49.87 -12.24
N ALA A 329 -30.91 -50.83 -13.15
CA ALA A 329 -32.20 -51.34 -13.55
C ALA A 329 -32.73 -52.36 -12.52
N PRO A 330 -34.03 -52.46 -12.32
CA PRO A 330 -34.61 -53.48 -11.43
C PRO A 330 -34.67 -54.81 -12.13
N THR A 331 -34.22 -55.87 -11.45
CA THR A 331 -34.50 -57.27 -11.80
C THR A 331 -35.86 -57.66 -11.26
N GLU A 332 -36.70 -58.20 -12.15
CA GLU A 332 -37.93 -58.95 -11.82
C GLU A 332 -37.54 -60.28 -11.14
N GLU A 333 -38.17 -60.55 -10.00
CA GLU A 333 -38.91 -61.81 -9.65
C GLU A 333 -39.71 -61.57 -8.36
#